data_e43341980ececef42a822932ec470e6c
#
_entry.id   e43341980ececef42a822932ec470e6c
#
_cell.length_a   1.000
_cell.length_b   1.000
_cell.length_c   1.000
_cell.angle_alpha   90.00
_cell.angle_beta   90.00
_cell.angle_gamma   90.00
#
_symmetry.space_group_name_H-M   'P 1'
#
loop_
_entity.id
_entity.type
_entity.pdbx_description
1 polymer ?
#
loop_
_entity_poly.entity_id
_entity_poly.type
_entity_poly.pdbx_seq_one_letter_code
_entity_poly.pdbx_strand_id
1 'polypeptide(L)'
;MTRKEVVKDVDRRVNDGESKRSVYSTYSMTEWEPVAVKRLSMLVTLTSRKKWRWLNNALVGLYSVMLAMNVIAVVGFIGCSSLPERSGELVGGAIGIAVNILILVGLIRFNIIAHYALIGLGLNGIGKLLKPMSEGDVPTIVALCSVLMSMALAAILFRKLLPNTSFLLKPKTDVLGCPVFEE
;
A
#
# COMPACT_ATOMS: atom_id res chain seq x y z
N MET A 1 -3.81 -26.21 -16.90
CA MET A 1 -3.54 -25.30 -15.74
C MET A 1 -4.51 -24.14 -15.82
N THR A 2 -5.07 -23.68 -14.70
CA THR A 2 -6.00 -22.53 -14.70
C THR A 2 -5.26 -21.26 -14.29
N ARG A 3 -5.81 -20.08 -14.62
CA ARG A 3 -5.22 -18.79 -14.21
C ARG A 3 -4.98 -18.69 -12.70
N LYS A 4 -5.89 -19.27 -11.89
CA LYS A 4 -5.76 -19.26 -10.42
C LYS A 4 -4.60 -20.14 -9.95
N GLU A 5 -4.36 -21.26 -10.59
CA GLU A 5 -3.24 -22.16 -10.28
C GLU A 5 -1.90 -21.50 -10.61
N VAL A 6 -1.79 -20.84 -11.76
CA VAL A 6 -0.58 -20.08 -12.12
C VAL A 6 -0.28 -19.01 -11.08
N VAL A 7 -1.25 -18.19 -10.71
CA VAL A 7 -1.07 -17.14 -9.69
C VAL A 7 -0.62 -17.73 -8.35
N LYS A 8 -1.23 -18.84 -7.92
CA LYS A 8 -0.89 -19.51 -6.67
C LYS A 8 0.51 -20.13 -6.70
N ASP A 9 0.91 -20.71 -7.83
CA ASP A 9 2.26 -21.28 -7.99
C ASP A 9 3.33 -20.19 -7.98
N VAL A 10 3.13 -19.10 -8.73
CA VAL A 10 4.02 -17.93 -8.74
C VAL A 10 4.18 -17.35 -7.33
N ASP A 11 3.06 -17.19 -6.60
CA ASP A 11 3.09 -16.67 -5.22
C ASP A 11 3.90 -17.59 -4.30
N ARG A 12 3.67 -18.89 -4.37
CA ARG A 12 4.38 -19.88 -3.56
C ARG A 12 5.87 -19.81 -3.82
N ARG A 13 6.30 -19.95 -5.07
CA ARG A 13 7.73 -20.00 -5.44
C ARG A 13 8.49 -18.74 -5.03
N VAL A 14 7.92 -17.55 -5.25
CA VAL A 14 8.54 -16.29 -4.81
C VAL A 14 8.57 -16.18 -3.28
N ASN A 15 7.54 -16.65 -2.58
CA ASN A 15 7.52 -16.66 -1.11
C ASN A 15 8.47 -17.72 -0.52
N ASP A 16 8.75 -18.79 -1.24
CA ASP A 16 9.76 -19.81 -0.88
C ASP A 16 11.20 -19.31 -1.15
N GLY A 17 11.35 -18.11 -1.73
CA GLY A 17 12.65 -17.47 -1.93
C GLY A 17 13.25 -17.65 -3.32
N GLU A 18 12.51 -18.22 -4.27
CA GLU A 18 12.95 -18.34 -5.64
C GLU A 18 13.01 -16.96 -6.31
N SER A 19 14.03 -16.72 -7.17
CA SER A 19 14.17 -15.45 -7.88
C SER A 19 13.03 -15.27 -8.89
N LYS A 20 12.58 -14.04 -9.06
CA LYS A 20 11.53 -13.73 -10.05
C LYS A 20 11.92 -14.14 -11.46
N ARG A 21 13.22 -14.04 -11.79
CA ARG A 21 13.76 -14.43 -13.10
C ARG A 21 13.63 -15.94 -13.33
N SER A 22 13.93 -16.75 -12.30
CA SER A 22 13.76 -18.20 -12.37
C SER A 22 12.29 -18.58 -12.54
N VAL A 23 11.41 -17.97 -11.76
CA VAL A 23 9.97 -18.21 -11.90
C VAL A 23 9.46 -17.78 -13.27
N TYR A 24 9.90 -16.61 -13.78
CA TYR A 24 9.52 -16.14 -15.11
C TYR A 24 9.95 -17.12 -16.21
N SER A 25 11.19 -17.66 -16.16
CA SER A 25 11.68 -18.59 -17.16
C SER A 25 10.83 -19.85 -17.31
N THR A 26 10.12 -20.25 -16.27
CA THR A 26 9.19 -21.39 -16.30
C THR A 26 7.94 -21.11 -17.12
N TYR A 27 7.51 -19.84 -17.17
CA TYR A 27 6.28 -19.44 -17.87
C TYR A 27 6.55 -18.72 -19.19
N SER A 28 7.82 -18.32 -19.46
CA SER A 28 8.20 -17.70 -20.72
C SER A 28 7.87 -18.63 -21.88
N MET A 29 7.34 -18.08 -22.97
CA MET A 29 6.87 -18.82 -24.14
C MET A 29 5.66 -19.73 -23.91
N THR A 30 4.98 -19.62 -22.78
CA THR A 30 3.70 -20.32 -22.52
C THR A 30 2.53 -19.35 -22.67
N GLU A 31 1.32 -19.88 -22.84
CA GLU A 31 0.08 -19.06 -22.85
C GLU A 31 -0.13 -18.29 -21.54
N TRP A 32 0.56 -18.68 -20.46
CA TRP A 32 0.44 -18.11 -19.11
C TRP A 32 1.44 -16.99 -18.82
N GLU A 33 2.35 -16.71 -19.76
CA GLU A 33 3.37 -15.65 -19.59
C GLU A 33 2.78 -14.30 -19.17
N PRO A 34 1.71 -13.75 -19.79
CA PRO A 34 1.16 -12.46 -19.39
C PRO A 34 0.63 -12.44 -17.96
N VAL A 35 0.08 -13.57 -17.50
CA VAL A 35 -0.46 -13.73 -16.13
C VAL A 35 0.69 -13.77 -15.13
N ALA A 36 1.73 -14.56 -15.41
CA ALA A 36 2.92 -14.67 -14.58
C ALA A 36 3.67 -13.33 -14.48
N VAL A 37 3.92 -12.65 -15.59
CA VAL A 37 4.56 -11.32 -15.65
C VAL A 37 3.81 -10.30 -14.79
N LYS A 38 2.48 -10.21 -14.98
CA LYS A 38 1.65 -9.30 -14.18
C LYS A 38 1.74 -9.62 -12.69
N ARG A 39 1.75 -10.89 -12.31
CA ARG A 39 1.82 -11.29 -10.91
C ARG A 39 3.21 -11.02 -10.32
N LEU A 40 4.27 -11.39 -11.01
CA LEU A 40 5.65 -11.16 -10.61
C LEU A 40 5.97 -9.68 -10.41
N SER A 41 5.40 -8.79 -11.24
CA SER A 41 5.59 -7.34 -11.09
C SER A 41 5.02 -6.77 -9.79
N MET A 42 4.04 -7.45 -9.19
CA MET A 42 3.37 -7.02 -7.95
C MET A 42 3.95 -7.69 -6.68
N LEU A 43 4.73 -8.75 -6.83
CA LEU A 43 5.28 -9.47 -5.69
C LEU A 43 6.57 -8.82 -5.19
N VAL A 44 6.73 -8.79 -3.88
CA VAL A 44 7.97 -8.36 -3.22
C VAL A 44 8.76 -9.60 -2.82
N THR A 45 10.03 -9.68 -3.23
CA THR A 45 10.92 -10.80 -2.89
C THR A 45 11.27 -10.82 -1.40
N LEU A 46 11.59 -11.98 -0.86
CA LEU A 46 12.01 -12.13 0.54
C LEU A 46 13.24 -11.29 0.87
N THR A 47 14.20 -11.21 -0.04
CA THR A 47 15.41 -10.40 0.11
C THR A 47 15.07 -8.91 0.26
N SER A 48 14.21 -8.39 -0.62
CA SER A 48 13.75 -6.99 -0.53
C SER A 48 12.96 -6.74 0.74
N ARG A 49 12.09 -7.68 1.19
CA ARG A 49 11.35 -7.55 2.46
C ARG A 49 12.31 -7.47 3.66
N LYS A 50 13.34 -8.33 3.72
CA LYS A 50 14.35 -8.31 4.80
C LYS A 50 15.14 -7.00 4.80
N LYS A 51 15.62 -6.57 3.62
CA LYS A 51 16.43 -5.35 3.45
C LYS A 51 15.68 -4.09 3.89
N TRP A 52 14.39 -3.95 3.55
CA TRP A 52 13.61 -2.74 3.79
C TRP A 52 12.62 -2.86 4.95
N ARG A 53 12.75 -3.92 5.78
CA ARG A 53 11.86 -4.18 6.91
C ARG A 53 11.80 -3.03 7.90
N TRP A 54 12.95 -2.42 8.21
CA TRP A 54 13.01 -1.31 9.15
C TRP A 54 12.19 -0.10 8.68
N LEU A 55 12.29 0.26 7.39
CA LEU A 55 11.56 1.38 6.82
C LEU A 55 10.06 1.09 6.76
N ASN A 56 9.68 -0.16 6.42
CA ASN A 56 8.28 -0.57 6.47
C ASN A 56 7.72 -0.54 7.89
N ASN A 57 8.51 -0.95 8.90
CA ASN A 57 8.09 -0.88 10.30
C ASN A 57 7.91 0.57 10.76
N ALA A 58 8.76 1.49 10.30
CA ALA A 58 8.60 2.92 10.57
C ALA A 58 7.29 3.46 9.96
N LEU A 59 6.97 3.07 8.72
CA LEU A 59 5.71 3.43 8.08
C LEU A 59 4.50 2.83 8.81
N VAL A 60 4.57 1.55 9.19
CA VAL A 60 3.53 0.86 9.97
C VAL A 60 3.32 1.57 11.32
N GLY A 61 4.40 1.92 12.03
CA GLY A 61 4.33 2.65 13.30
C GLY A 61 3.66 4.01 13.15
N LEU A 62 4.11 4.82 12.18
CA LEU A 62 3.51 6.13 11.89
C LEU A 62 2.03 6.00 11.55
N TYR A 63 1.68 5.05 10.68
CA TYR A 63 0.30 4.84 10.25
C TYR A 63 -0.59 4.31 11.38
N SER A 64 -0.05 3.49 12.29
CA SER A 64 -0.76 3.03 13.48
C SER A 64 -1.11 4.17 14.44
N VAL A 65 -0.18 5.12 14.63
CA VAL A 65 -0.45 6.32 15.44
C VAL A 65 -1.56 7.16 14.80
N MET A 66 -1.50 7.40 13.49
CA MET A 66 -2.56 8.12 12.77
C MET A 66 -3.92 7.43 12.89
N LEU A 67 -3.96 6.09 12.77
CA LEU A 67 -5.19 5.32 12.93
C LEU A 67 -5.73 5.45 14.36
N ALA A 68 -4.87 5.35 15.39
CA ALA A 68 -5.29 5.53 16.77
C ALA A 68 -5.90 6.92 17.02
N MET A 69 -5.28 7.98 16.48
CA MET A 69 -5.82 9.34 16.57
C MET A 69 -7.18 9.46 15.88
N ASN A 70 -7.37 8.83 14.72
CA ASN A 70 -8.67 8.79 14.03
C ASN A 70 -9.74 8.07 14.87
N VAL A 71 -9.39 6.94 15.50
CA VAL A 71 -10.32 6.21 16.39
C VAL A 71 -10.71 7.07 17.57
N ILE A 72 -9.75 7.72 18.24
CA ILE A 72 -10.01 8.62 19.37
C ILE A 72 -10.93 9.77 18.95
N ALA A 73 -10.68 10.37 17.78
CA ALA A 73 -11.52 11.45 17.25
C ALA A 73 -12.97 11.00 17.01
N VAL A 74 -13.17 9.82 16.40
CA VAL A 74 -14.52 9.27 16.16
C VAL A 74 -15.21 8.92 17.49
N VAL A 75 -14.51 8.31 18.45
CA VAL A 75 -15.08 7.97 19.77
C VAL A 75 -15.41 9.24 20.57
N GLY A 76 -14.52 10.25 20.55
CA GLY A 76 -14.76 11.54 21.17
C GLY A 76 -15.99 12.25 20.57
N PHE A 77 -16.14 12.17 19.26
CA PHE A 77 -17.31 12.72 18.56
C PHE A 77 -18.63 12.05 18.98
N ILE A 78 -18.62 10.71 19.17
CA ILE A 78 -19.79 9.97 19.67
C ILE A 78 -20.17 10.42 21.08
N GLY A 79 -19.20 10.67 21.94
CA GLY A 79 -19.44 11.10 23.32
C GLY A 79 -20.01 12.51 23.49
N CYS A 80 -19.82 13.36 22.46
CA CYS A 80 -20.22 14.79 22.52
C CYS A 80 -21.47 15.13 21.72
N SER A 81 -22.08 14.20 20.99
CA SER A 81 -23.15 14.48 20.01
C SER A 81 -24.46 13.79 20.37
N SER A 82 -25.59 14.47 20.16
CA SER A 82 -26.93 13.86 20.15
C SER A 82 -27.06 12.97 18.89
N LEU A 83 -27.18 11.67 19.12
CA LEU A 83 -27.09 10.60 18.12
C LEU A 83 -28.02 10.64 16.86
N PRO A 84 -29.24 11.22 16.87
CA PRO A 84 -30.14 11.05 15.72
C PRO A 84 -29.76 11.83 14.46
N GLU A 85 -29.13 13.00 14.59
CA GLU A 85 -28.92 13.90 13.43
C GLU A 85 -27.65 13.61 12.62
N ARG A 86 -26.73 12.78 13.12
CA ARG A 86 -25.39 12.57 12.54
C ARG A 86 -25.03 11.12 12.24
N SER A 87 -26.03 10.27 12.05
CA SER A 87 -25.82 8.85 11.75
C SER A 87 -24.95 8.62 10.49
N GLY A 88 -25.04 9.49 9.48
CA GLY A 88 -24.23 9.41 8.27
C GLY A 88 -22.74 9.66 8.50
N GLU A 89 -22.38 10.60 9.40
CA GLU A 89 -20.99 10.90 9.74
C GLU A 89 -20.34 9.74 10.53
N LEU A 90 -21.12 9.12 11.43
CA LEU A 90 -20.66 7.93 12.19
C LEU A 90 -20.42 6.74 11.28
N VAL A 91 -21.33 6.46 10.34
CA VAL A 91 -21.16 5.37 9.36
C VAL A 91 -19.94 5.65 8.49
N GLY A 92 -19.76 6.89 8.00
CA GLY A 92 -18.58 7.29 7.25
C GLY A 92 -17.29 7.12 8.03
N GLY A 93 -17.27 7.49 9.30
CA GLY A 93 -16.13 7.31 10.21
C GLY A 93 -15.78 5.84 10.42
N ALA A 94 -16.79 5.00 10.68
CA ALA A 94 -16.61 3.55 10.86
C ALA A 94 -16.06 2.87 9.61
N ILE A 95 -16.59 3.19 8.43
CA ILE A 95 -16.08 2.69 7.14
C ILE A 95 -14.63 3.16 6.93
N GLY A 96 -14.33 4.42 7.23
CA GLY A 96 -12.98 4.96 7.14
C GLY A 96 -11.99 4.20 8.02
N ILE A 97 -12.35 3.92 9.28
CA ILE A 97 -11.52 3.12 10.20
C ILE A 97 -11.31 1.70 9.64
N ALA A 98 -12.36 1.03 9.17
CA ALA A 98 -12.27 -0.32 8.61
C ALA A 98 -11.30 -0.37 7.41
N VAL A 99 -11.39 0.58 6.48
CA VAL A 99 -10.48 0.68 5.34
C VAL A 99 -9.04 0.92 5.80
N ASN A 100 -8.82 1.80 6.79
CA ASN A 100 -7.49 2.06 7.33
C ASN A 100 -6.89 0.83 8.03
N ILE A 101 -7.69 0.01 8.72
CA ILE A 101 -7.25 -1.26 9.29
C ILE A 101 -6.81 -2.24 8.19
N LEU A 102 -7.57 -2.36 7.10
CA LEU A 102 -7.20 -3.21 5.96
C LEU A 102 -5.87 -2.78 5.33
N ILE A 103 -5.65 -1.46 5.19
CA ILE A 103 -4.37 -0.92 4.71
C ILE A 103 -3.25 -1.27 5.68
N LEU A 104 -3.44 -1.07 6.98
CA LEU A 104 -2.44 -1.39 8.00
C LEU A 104 -2.03 -2.87 7.95
N VAL A 105 -2.99 -3.78 7.87
CA VAL A 105 -2.73 -5.23 7.71
C VAL A 105 -1.95 -5.49 6.42
N GLY A 106 -2.30 -4.80 5.34
CA GLY A 106 -1.58 -4.90 4.06
C GLY A 106 -0.14 -4.40 4.16
N LEU A 107 0.13 -3.29 4.85
CA LEU A 107 1.48 -2.76 5.09
C LEU A 107 2.33 -3.76 5.90
N ILE A 108 1.78 -4.33 6.98
CA ILE A 108 2.45 -5.36 7.80
C ILE A 108 2.86 -6.57 6.94
N ARG A 109 2.01 -6.96 5.99
CA ARG A 109 2.26 -8.07 5.07
C ARG A 109 3.12 -7.71 3.85
N PHE A 110 3.68 -6.50 3.78
CA PHE A 110 4.39 -6.01 2.59
C PHE A 110 3.57 -6.09 1.29
N ASN A 111 2.26 -5.92 1.39
CA ASN A 111 1.39 -5.91 0.23
C ASN A 111 1.54 -4.57 -0.51
N ILE A 112 2.01 -4.63 -1.75
CA ILE A 112 2.28 -3.44 -2.55
C ILE A 112 1.00 -2.63 -2.85
N ILE A 113 -0.15 -3.30 -2.92
CA ILE A 113 -1.44 -2.64 -3.13
C ILE A 113 -1.79 -1.75 -1.94
N ALA A 114 -1.43 -2.15 -0.71
CA ALA A 114 -1.66 -1.33 0.48
C ALA A 114 -0.81 -0.05 0.47
N HIS A 115 0.46 -0.12 0.04
CA HIS A 115 1.31 1.06 -0.15
C HIS A 115 0.72 2.01 -1.19
N TYR A 116 0.18 1.45 -2.27
CA TYR A 116 -0.46 2.22 -3.34
C TYR A 116 -1.77 2.88 -2.87
N ALA A 117 -2.60 2.13 -2.14
CA ALA A 117 -3.85 2.64 -1.56
C ALA A 117 -3.59 3.77 -0.55
N LEU A 118 -2.52 3.66 0.27
CA LEU A 118 -2.13 4.71 1.20
C LEU A 118 -1.79 6.01 0.47
N ILE A 119 -1.03 5.95 -0.63
CA ILE A 119 -0.71 7.13 -1.44
C ILE A 119 -1.99 7.74 -2.01
N GLY A 120 -2.87 6.94 -2.59
CA GLY A 120 -4.13 7.40 -3.18
C GLY A 120 -5.08 8.05 -2.17
N LEU A 121 -5.24 7.43 -1.00
CA LEU A 121 -6.06 7.99 0.09
C LEU A 121 -5.42 9.25 0.69
N GLY A 122 -4.09 9.28 0.80
CA GLY A 122 -3.37 10.47 1.25
C GLY A 122 -3.62 11.66 0.33
N LEU A 123 -3.54 11.47 -1.00
CA LEU A 123 -3.86 12.51 -1.98
C LEU A 123 -5.28 13.05 -1.82
N ASN A 124 -6.26 12.16 -1.62
CA ASN A 124 -7.65 12.57 -1.37
C ASN A 124 -7.81 13.31 -0.04
N GLY A 125 -7.04 12.90 1.00
CA GLY A 125 -7.05 13.53 2.33
C GLY A 125 -6.50 14.95 2.33
N ILE A 126 -5.44 15.23 1.56
CA ILE A 126 -4.80 16.55 1.49
C ILE A 126 -5.82 17.62 1.12
N GLY A 127 -6.66 17.39 0.12
CA GLY A 127 -7.68 18.37 -0.31
C GLY A 127 -8.66 18.74 0.80
N LYS A 128 -8.94 17.83 1.73
CA LYS A 128 -9.83 18.08 2.88
C LYS A 128 -9.15 18.84 4.02
N LEU A 129 -7.83 18.72 4.14
CA LEU A 129 -7.04 19.36 5.20
C LEU A 129 -6.59 20.77 4.83
N LEU A 130 -6.58 21.13 3.54
CA LEU A 130 -6.14 22.46 3.10
C LEU A 130 -7.05 23.60 3.55
N LYS A 131 -8.37 23.38 3.63
CA LYS A 131 -9.32 24.41 4.07
C LYS A 131 -9.11 24.84 5.53
N PRO A 132 -9.17 23.92 6.52
CA PRO A 132 -8.95 24.31 7.92
C PRO A 132 -7.50 24.77 8.20
N MET A 133 -6.53 24.39 7.39
CA MET A 133 -5.15 24.87 7.53
C MET A 133 -5.02 26.38 7.31
N SER A 134 -5.85 26.99 6.45
CA SER A 134 -5.85 28.44 6.22
C SER A 134 -6.26 29.25 7.45
N GLU A 135 -6.89 28.61 8.44
CA GLU A 135 -7.32 29.19 9.71
C GLU A 135 -6.27 29.07 10.83
N GLY A 136 -5.09 28.46 10.53
CA GLY A 136 -3.99 28.34 11.49
C GLY A 136 -4.18 27.25 12.54
N ASP A 137 -5.05 26.27 12.29
CA ASP A 137 -5.34 25.17 13.22
C ASP A 137 -4.15 24.21 13.33
N VAL A 138 -3.46 24.24 14.47
CA VAL A 138 -2.26 23.43 14.74
C VAL A 138 -2.50 21.92 14.61
N PRO A 139 -3.60 21.32 15.14
CA PRO A 139 -3.89 19.90 14.91
C PRO A 139 -4.00 19.54 13.43
N THR A 140 -4.58 20.39 12.61
CA THR A 140 -4.71 20.18 11.16
C THR A 140 -3.34 20.22 10.46
N ILE A 141 -2.45 21.11 10.88
CA ILE A 141 -1.08 21.19 10.34
C ILE A 141 -0.31 19.89 10.66
N VAL A 142 -0.41 19.40 11.91
CA VAL A 142 0.22 18.14 12.31
C VAL A 142 -0.33 16.96 11.52
N ALA A 143 -1.65 16.89 11.32
CA ALA A 143 -2.29 15.85 10.52
C ALA A 143 -1.81 15.88 9.07
N LEU A 144 -1.72 17.06 8.45
CA LEU A 144 -1.20 17.22 7.09
C LEU A 144 0.26 16.76 6.98
N CYS A 145 1.12 17.17 7.88
CA CYS A 145 2.53 16.73 7.91
C CYS A 145 2.63 15.20 8.04
N SER A 146 1.81 14.59 8.89
CA SER A 146 1.79 13.14 9.08
C SER A 146 1.33 12.39 7.82
N VAL A 147 0.32 12.90 7.12
CA VAL A 147 -0.15 12.34 5.84
C VAL A 147 0.95 12.45 4.79
N LEU A 148 1.57 13.62 4.62
CA LEU A 148 2.64 13.83 3.65
C LEU A 148 3.84 12.94 3.93
N MET A 149 4.25 12.79 5.18
CA MET A 149 5.36 11.92 5.59
C MET A 149 5.04 10.44 5.32
N SER A 150 3.82 9.99 5.61
CA SER A 150 3.38 8.62 5.32
C SER A 150 3.37 8.34 3.82
N MET A 151 2.91 9.28 3.01
CA MET A 151 2.92 9.16 1.54
C MET A 151 4.35 9.12 0.99
N ALA A 152 5.24 9.99 1.47
CA ALA A 152 6.64 10.00 1.06
C ALA A 152 7.32 8.67 1.40
N LEU A 153 7.15 8.17 2.62
CA LEU A 153 7.68 6.86 3.02
C LEU A 153 7.12 5.72 2.18
N ALA A 154 5.81 5.72 1.91
CA ALA A 154 5.17 4.71 1.06
C ALA A 154 5.70 4.76 -0.38
N ALA A 155 5.91 5.95 -0.95
CA ALA A 155 6.47 6.12 -2.30
C ALA A 155 7.94 5.67 -2.39
N ILE A 156 8.75 6.00 -1.37
CA ILE A 156 10.14 5.53 -1.27
C ILE A 156 10.17 4.00 -1.18
N LEU A 157 9.36 3.42 -0.29
CA LEU A 157 9.26 1.98 -0.13
C LEU A 157 8.80 1.30 -1.42
N PHE A 158 7.79 1.83 -2.09
CA PHE A 158 7.32 1.32 -3.38
C PHE A 158 8.47 1.21 -4.38
N ARG A 159 9.26 2.28 -4.55
CA ARG A 159 10.42 2.28 -5.45
C ARG A 159 11.53 1.32 -5.02
N LYS A 160 11.75 1.17 -3.71
CA LYS A 160 12.79 0.28 -3.17
C LYS A 160 12.39 -1.19 -3.17
N LEU A 161 11.10 -1.48 -3.02
CA LEU A 161 10.56 -2.84 -3.05
C LEU A 161 10.37 -3.37 -4.49
N LEU A 162 10.09 -2.47 -5.44
CA LEU A 162 9.82 -2.79 -6.85
C LEU A 162 10.56 -1.84 -7.80
N PRO A 163 11.91 -1.82 -7.82
CA PRO A 163 12.69 -0.84 -8.58
C PRO A 163 12.51 -0.99 -10.10
N ASN A 164 12.24 -2.20 -10.60
CA ASN A 164 12.01 -2.50 -12.00
C ASN A 164 10.53 -2.51 -12.42
N THR A 165 9.68 -1.90 -11.59
CA THR A 165 8.25 -1.76 -11.88
C THR A 165 7.91 -0.27 -12.02
N SER A 166 7.13 0.06 -13.03
CA SER A 166 6.60 1.42 -13.18
C SER A 166 5.53 1.68 -12.11
N PHE A 167 5.21 2.96 -11.90
CA PHE A 167 4.14 3.35 -10.95
C PHE A 167 2.78 2.74 -11.31
N LEU A 168 2.57 2.36 -12.57
CA LEU A 168 1.36 1.67 -13.03
C LEU A 168 1.42 0.13 -12.86
N LEU A 169 2.34 -0.38 -12.03
CA LEU A 169 2.56 -1.81 -11.79
C LEU A 169 2.90 -2.61 -13.05
N LYS A 170 3.43 -1.94 -14.08
CA LYS A 170 3.95 -2.61 -15.28
C LYS A 170 5.45 -2.86 -15.10
N PRO A 171 5.95 -4.06 -15.41
CA PRO A 171 7.39 -4.33 -15.39
C PRO A 171 8.08 -3.44 -16.43
N LYS A 172 9.30 -3.00 -16.14
CA LYS A 172 10.16 -2.40 -17.15
C LYS A 172 10.59 -3.48 -18.14
N THR A 173 10.73 -3.11 -19.38
CA THR A 173 11.24 -4.00 -20.43
C THR A 173 12.67 -3.59 -20.78
N ASP A 174 13.49 -4.56 -21.17
CA ASP A 174 14.80 -4.33 -21.78
C ASP A 174 14.68 -3.86 -23.24
N VAL A 175 15.82 -3.69 -23.90
CA VAL A 175 15.90 -3.27 -25.30
C VAL A 175 15.22 -4.27 -26.27
N LEU A 176 15.08 -5.52 -25.85
CA LEU A 176 14.44 -6.60 -26.62
C LEU A 176 12.95 -6.75 -26.28
N GLY A 177 12.40 -5.89 -25.41
CA GLY A 177 11.01 -5.97 -24.99
C GLY A 177 10.73 -7.01 -23.89
N CYS A 178 11.75 -7.70 -23.37
CA CYS A 178 11.59 -8.69 -22.31
C CYS A 178 11.43 -8.01 -20.95
N PRO A 179 10.54 -8.52 -20.06
CA PRO A 179 10.36 -7.94 -18.73
C PRO A 179 11.61 -8.14 -17.87
N VAL A 180 12.08 -7.05 -17.27
CA VAL A 180 13.25 -7.07 -16.36
C VAL A 180 12.76 -7.29 -14.94
N PHE A 181 13.21 -8.38 -14.33
CA PHE A 181 12.99 -8.68 -12.90
C PHE A 181 14.32 -8.59 -12.17
N GLU A 182 14.31 -8.02 -10.96
CA GLU A 182 15.47 -8.07 -10.06
C GLU A 182 15.58 -9.42 -9.35
N GLU A 183 16.82 -9.77 -9.07
CA GLU A 183 17.21 -10.91 -8.22
C GLU A 183 17.23 -10.53 -6.73
#